data_3ccf54e54b30460c624a33924dc96fd3
#
_entry.id   3ccf54e54b30460c624a33924dc96fd3
#
_cell.length_a   1.000
_cell.length_b   1.000
_cell.length_c   1.000
_cell.angle_alpha   90.00
_cell.angle_beta   90.00
_cell.angle_gamma   90.00
#
_symmetry.space_group_name_H-M   'P 1'
#
loop_
_entity.id
_entity.type
_entity.pdbx_description
1 polymer ?
#
loop_
_entity_poly.entity_id
_entity_poly.type
_entity_poly.pdbx_seq_one_letter_code
_entity_poly.pdbx_strand_id
1 'polypeptide(L)'
;EEYLLISAYCHEHIHHSVIYVLDRISGIKIKTVILPDFPHAGGLAYDPIHRKLWISNTHRNYAAITAIPLVDLIQHKTKLAPIGYQQKIVLKDLPRASFLSYDEGYLYVGLFSLKDKGQFACYPIDTKGNLRQTTTKNFVESPYKNLTLLQKIQGLAVYQQYVIFSQSWGPQAGKLFIFDIHLTKDFSNLKEAVKIISTPP
;
A
#
# COMPACT_ATOMS: atom_id res chain seq x y z
N GLU A 1 -6.58 -13.77 -12.38
CA GLU A 1 -6.00 -12.42 -12.43
C GLU A 1 -5.34 -12.21 -13.78
N GLU A 2 -5.84 -11.25 -14.57
CA GLU A 2 -5.41 -11.03 -15.96
C GLU A 2 -4.36 -9.91 -16.06
N TYR A 3 -4.27 -9.05 -15.05
CA TYR A 3 -3.49 -7.82 -15.12
C TYR A 3 -2.38 -7.77 -14.07
N LEU A 4 -1.27 -7.12 -14.45
CA LEU A 4 -0.25 -6.60 -13.54
C LEU A 4 -0.40 -5.07 -13.51
N LEU A 5 -0.45 -4.49 -12.30
CA LEU A 5 -0.59 -3.06 -12.09
C LEU A 5 0.71 -2.50 -11.50
N ILE A 6 1.24 -1.46 -12.13
CA ILE A 6 2.46 -0.79 -11.69
C ILE A 6 2.16 0.70 -11.56
N SER A 7 2.40 1.27 -10.37
CA SER A 7 2.33 2.72 -10.16
C SER A 7 3.64 3.39 -10.54
N ALA A 8 3.54 4.62 -11.03
CA ALA A 8 4.68 5.51 -11.23
C ALA A 8 4.30 6.94 -10.86
N TYR A 9 5.27 7.70 -10.37
CA TYR A 9 5.11 9.10 -10.03
C TYR A 9 6.24 9.94 -10.63
N CYS A 10 5.98 11.23 -10.82
CA CYS A 10 7.00 12.19 -11.22
C CYS A 10 7.74 12.69 -9.98
N HIS A 11 9.06 12.47 -9.93
CA HIS A 11 9.90 12.92 -8.82
C HIS A 11 9.80 14.42 -8.56
N GLU A 12 9.66 15.21 -9.63
CA GLU A 12 9.54 16.68 -9.56
C GLU A 12 8.10 17.15 -9.27
N HIS A 13 7.13 16.23 -9.18
CA HIS A 13 5.71 16.51 -8.95
C HIS A 13 5.06 17.48 -9.94
N ILE A 14 5.59 17.59 -11.17
CA ILE A 14 5.02 18.40 -12.27
C ILE A 14 4.07 17.60 -13.16
N HIS A 15 4.10 16.27 -13.10
CA HIS A 15 3.20 15.39 -13.83
C HIS A 15 2.38 14.54 -12.87
N HIS A 16 1.14 14.29 -13.24
CA HIS A 16 0.28 13.37 -12.51
C HIS A 16 0.90 11.99 -12.35
N SER A 17 0.66 11.36 -11.23
CA SER A 17 1.01 9.96 -11.03
C SER A 17 0.12 9.06 -11.89
N VAL A 18 0.63 7.89 -12.25
CA VAL A 18 -0.05 7.00 -13.18
C VAL A 18 -0.06 5.55 -12.67
N ILE A 19 -0.97 4.77 -13.22
CA ILE A 19 -0.98 3.30 -13.12
C ILE A 19 -0.84 2.74 -14.52
N TYR A 20 0.21 1.96 -14.72
CA TYR A 20 0.35 1.11 -15.90
C TYR A 20 -0.44 -0.17 -15.70
N VAL A 21 -1.28 -0.49 -16.66
CA VAL A 21 -1.99 -1.77 -16.73
C VAL A 21 -1.30 -2.61 -17.78
N LEU A 22 -0.75 -3.75 -17.36
CA LEU A 22 -0.05 -4.68 -18.22
C LEU A 22 -0.82 -6.00 -18.27
N ASP A 23 -0.74 -6.69 -19.40
CA ASP A 23 -1.10 -8.10 -19.47
C ASP A 23 -0.12 -8.91 -18.60
N ARG A 24 -0.66 -9.72 -17.70
CA ARG A 24 0.16 -10.43 -16.71
C ARG A 24 1.07 -11.49 -17.32
N ILE A 25 0.68 -12.07 -18.44
CA ILE A 25 1.41 -13.18 -19.06
C ILE A 25 2.50 -12.64 -19.98
N SER A 26 2.16 -11.72 -20.87
CA SER A 26 3.09 -11.18 -21.86
C SER A 26 3.93 -10.01 -21.34
N GLY A 27 3.52 -9.37 -20.24
CA GLY A 27 4.12 -8.13 -19.74
C GLY A 27 3.85 -6.90 -20.64
N ILE A 28 3.06 -7.06 -21.69
CA ILE A 28 2.75 -5.97 -22.64
C ILE A 28 1.86 -4.93 -21.94
N LYS A 29 2.25 -3.66 -22.06
CA LYS A 29 1.45 -2.56 -21.55
C LYS A 29 0.17 -2.38 -22.36
N ILE A 30 -0.97 -2.57 -21.71
CA ILE A 30 -2.30 -2.39 -22.30
C ILE A 30 -2.65 -0.91 -22.34
N LYS A 31 -2.44 -0.19 -21.20
CA LYS A 31 -2.74 1.23 -21.09
C LYS A 31 -2.05 1.91 -19.91
N THR A 32 -2.13 3.22 -19.89
CA THR A 32 -1.75 4.09 -18.77
C THR A 32 -3.00 4.80 -18.27
N VAL A 33 -3.23 4.78 -16.96
CA VAL A 33 -4.33 5.48 -16.28
C VAL A 33 -3.73 6.60 -15.44
N ILE A 34 -4.19 7.83 -15.67
CA ILE A 34 -3.73 9.03 -14.97
C ILE A 34 -4.52 9.16 -13.66
N LEU A 35 -3.82 9.37 -12.54
CA LEU A 35 -4.43 9.66 -11.24
C LEU A 35 -4.77 11.15 -11.13
N PRO A 36 -5.78 11.54 -10.32
CA PRO A 36 -6.23 12.96 -10.24
C PRO A 36 -5.23 13.92 -9.58
N ASP A 37 -4.24 13.37 -8.88
CA ASP A 37 -3.27 14.13 -8.08
C ASP A 37 -1.83 13.60 -8.29
N PHE A 38 -0.92 13.98 -7.42
CA PHE A 38 0.52 13.69 -7.51
C PHE A 38 1.00 12.81 -6.35
N PRO A 39 0.31 11.71 -5.98
CA PRO A 39 0.77 10.87 -4.89
C PRO A 39 2.07 10.18 -5.28
N HIS A 40 2.92 9.91 -4.31
CA HIS A 40 4.06 9.01 -4.52
C HIS A 40 3.61 7.61 -4.99
N ALA A 41 2.38 7.21 -4.62
CA ALA A 41 1.73 5.95 -4.99
C ALA A 41 2.63 4.71 -4.78
N GLY A 42 3.47 4.74 -3.73
CA GLY A 42 4.44 3.67 -3.44
C GLY A 42 3.81 2.34 -3.02
N GLY A 43 2.54 2.35 -2.65
CA GLY A 43 1.78 1.15 -2.29
C GLY A 43 0.55 0.97 -3.15
N LEU A 44 0.39 -0.25 -3.70
CA LEU A 44 -0.82 -0.73 -4.35
C LEU A 44 -1.27 -2.01 -3.66
N ALA A 45 -2.56 -2.13 -3.36
CA ALA A 45 -3.14 -3.36 -2.84
C ALA A 45 -4.49 -3.64 -3.52
N TYR A 46 -4.69 -4.87 -3.96
CA TYR A 46 -5.94 -5.29 -4.58
C TYR A 46 -6.82 -6.01 -3.56
N ASP A 47 -8.05 -5.54 -3.45
CA ASP A 47 -9.13 -6.17 -2.68
C ASP A 47 -9.98 -7.04 -3.64
N PRO A 48 -9.83 -8.36 -3.61
CA PRO A 48 -10.55 -9.25 -4.51
C PRO A 48 -12.04 -9.39 -4.16
N ILE A 49 -12.41 -9.14 -2.89
CA ILE A 49 -13.80 -9.27 -2.43
C ILE A 49 -14.64 -8.14 -3.03
N HIS A 50 -14.16 -6.90 -2.91
CA HIS A 50 -14.88 -5.72 -3.40
C HIS A 50 -14.39 -5.24 -4.78
N ARG A 51 -13.40 -5.95 -5.36
CA ARG A 51 -12.80 -5.64 -6.67
C ARG A 51 -12.34 -4.19 -6.76
N LYS A 52 -11.56 -3.77 -5.77
CA LYS A 52 -11.01 -2.41 -5.64
C LYS A 52 -9.50 -2.43 -5.64
N LEU A 53 -8.90 -1.41 -6.24
CA LEU A 53 -7.50 -1.11 -6.11
C LEU A 53 -7.33 -0.01 -5.06
N TRP A 54 -6.62 -0.31 -4.00
CA TRP A 54 -6.20 0.64 -2.99
C TRP A 54 -4.83 1.22 -3.33
N ILE A 55 -4.67 2.53 -3.17
CA ILE A 55 -3.47 3.26 -3.57
C ILE A 55 -3.04 4.16 -2.41
N SER A 56 -1.75 4.10 -2.05
CA SER A 56 -1.18 5.04 -1.09
C SER A 56 -1.18 6.46 -1.65
N ASN A 57 -1.57 7.40 -0.80
CA ASN A 57 -1.67 8.81 -1.12
C ASN A 57 -1.23 9.65 0.09
N THR A 58 -1.25 10.95 -0.06
CA THR A 58 -1.00 11.92 1.02
C THR A 58 -2.08 13.00 1.02
N HIS A 59 -2.34 13.54 2.20
CA HIS A 59 -3.15 14.73 2.36
C HIS A 59 -2.50 15.65 3.40
N ARG A 60 -1.90 16.74 2.94
CA ARG A 60 -1.06 17.63 3.79
C ARG A 60 0.06 16.79 4.43
N ASN A 61 0.10 16.75 5.77
CA ASN A 61 1.11 16.03 6.56
C ASN A 61 0.66 14.65 7.07
N TYR A 62 -0.40 14.08 6.48
CA TYR A 62 -0.96 12.80 6.89
C TYR A 62 -0.96 11.80 5.73
N ALA A 63 -0.86 10.54 6.08
CA ALA A 63 -1.16 9.46 5.15
C ALA A 63 -2.59 9.60 4.63
N ALA A 64 -2.79 9.31 3.37
CA ALA A 64 -4.12 9.13 2.80
C ALA A 64 -4.14 7.85 1.96
N ILE A 65 -5.32 7.27 1.84
CA ILE A 65 -5.57 6.11 0.99
C ILE A 65 -6.69 6.44 0.04
N THR A 66 -6.51 6.06 -1.21
CA THR A 66 -7.52 6.21 -2.25
C THR A 66 -7.93 4.85 -2.78
N ALA A 67 -9.16 4.74 -3.25
CA ALA A 67 -9.67 3.50 -3.87
C ALA A 67 -10.26 3.79 -5.24
N ILE A 68 -9.99 2.87 -6.18
CA ILE A 68 -10.56 2.86 -7.52
C ILE A 68 -11.20 1.48 -7.74
N PRO A 69 -12.50 1.38 -8.12
CA PRO A 69 -13.06 0.12 -8.57
C PRO A 69 -12.28 -0.44 -9.77
N LEU A 70 -12.00 -1.72 -9.76
CA LEU A 70 -11.26 -2.35 -10.86
C LEU A 70 -11.96 -2.17 -12.20
N VAL A 71 -13.29 -2.21 -12.21
CA VAL A 71 -14.09 -1.99 -13.42
C VAL A 71 -13.85 -0.60 -14.01
N ASP A 72 -13.78 0.44 -13.16
CA ASP A 72 -13.53 1.81 -13.62
C ASP A 72 -12.12 1.93 -14.19
N LEU A 73 -11.13 1.32 -13.49
CA LEU A 73 -9.75 1.27 -13.97
C LEU A 73 -9.66 0.61 -15.36
N ILE A 74 -10.34 -0.53 -15.55
CA ILE A 74 -10.29 -1.29 -16.81
C ILE A 74 -11.09 -0.62 -17.91
N GLN A 75 -12.24 -0.02 -17.62
CA GLN A 75 -13.09 0.66 -18.60
C GLN A 75 -12.66 2.09 -18.93
N HIS A 76 -11.76 2.68 -18.14
CA HIS A 76 -11.29 4.05 -18.38
C HIS A 76 -10.64 4.19 -19.76
N LYS A 77 -11.31 4.90 -20.67
CA LYS A 77 -10.91 5.03 -22.07
C LYS A 77 -10.13 6.31 -22.35
N THR A 78 -10.22 7.30 -21.48
CA THR A 78 -9.68 8.63 -21.71
C THR A 78 -8.17 8.62 -21.43
N LYS A 79 -7.36 8.86 -22.47
CA LYS A 79 -5.90 8.88 -22.34
C LYS A 79 -5.37 10.17 -21.68
N LEU A 80 -6.15 11.22 -21.59
CA LEU A 80 -5.72 12.56 -21.18
C LEU A 80 -6.43 13.06 -19.91
N ALA A 81 -7.54 12.46 -19.51
CA ALA A 81 -8.26 12.84 -18.30
C ALA A 81 -7.93 11.89 -17.13
N PRO A 82 -7.72 12.42 -15.93
CA PRO A 82 -7.54 11.61 -14.74
C PRO A 82 -8.79 10.75 -14.42
N ILE A 83 -8.57 9.57 -13.87
CA ILE A 83 -9.65 8.73 -13.32
C ILE A 83 -10.13 9.31 -11.99
N GLY A 84 -11.42 9.14 -11.66
CA GLY A 84 -11.94 9.51 -10.34
C GLY A 84 -11.57 8.50 -9.26
N TYR A 85 -11.37 8.97 -8.02
CA TYR A 85 -11.34 8.10 -6.85
C TYR A 85 -12.76 7.87 -6.34
N GLN A 86 -13.10 6.62 -6.08
CA GLN A 86 -14.34 6.29 -5.38
C GLN A 86 -14.27 6.69 -3.91
N GLN A 87 -13.09 6.57 -3.30
CA GLN A 87 -12.86 6.94 -1.91
C GLN A 87 -11.48 7.60 -1.76
N LYS A 88 -11.39 8.65 -0.95
CA LYS A 88 -10.13 9.24 -0.48
C LYS A 88 -10.26 9.51 1.02
N ILE A 89 -9.45 8.85 1.82
CA ILE A 89 -9.54 8.86 3.28
C ILE A 89 -8.18 9.21 3.86
N VAL A 90 -8.18 10.05 4.89
CA VAL A 90 -6.98 10.45 5.63
C VAL A 90 -6.84 9.56 6.86
N LEU A 91 -5.64 9.02 7.06
CA LEU A 91 -5.27 8.21 8.21
C LEU A 91 -4.57 9.08 9.25
N LYS A 92 -5.09 9.13 10.47
CA LYS A 92 -4.47 9.93 11.53
C LYS A 92 -3.25 9.28 12.15
N ASP A 93 -3.20 7.96 12.12
CA ASP A 93 -2.19 7.17 12.83
C ASP A 93 -0.81 7.23 12.17
N LEU A 94 -0.75 7.61 10.89
CA LEU A 94 0.46 7.59 10.10
C LEU A 94 0.71 8.94 9.42
N PRO A 95 1.93 9.46 9.43
CA PRO A 95 2.27 10.68 8.70
C PRO A 95 2.33 10.46 7.18
N ARG A 96 2.61 9.24 6.72
CA ARG A 96 2.66 8.86 5.29
C ARG A 96 2.29 7.40 5.11
N ALA A 97 1.70 7.06 3.96
CA ALA A 97 1.51 5.71 3.48
C ALA A 97 2.56 5.40 2.42
N SER A 98 3.51 4.52 2.72
CA SER A 98 4.61 4.20 1.81
C SER A 98 4.38 2.90 1.06
N PHE A 99 3.73 1.94 1.69
CA PHE A 99 3.39 0.63 1.11
C PHE A 99 2.08 0.12 1.68
N LEU A 100 1.41 -0.75 0.92
CA LEU A 100 0.10 -1.32 1.25
C LEU A 100 0.11 -2.83 1.04
N SER A 101 -0.74 -3.51 1.79
CA SER A 101 -1.19 -4.87 1.49
C SER A 101 -2.64 -5.04 1.89
N TYR A 102 -3.35 -5.95 1.25
CA TYR A 102 -4.70 -6.35 1.60
C TYR A 102 -4.70 -7.83 1.97
N ASP A 103 -5.39 -8.17 3.03
CA ASP A 103 -5.67 -9.55 3.40
C ASP A 103 -6.98 -9.64 4.20
N GLU A 104 -7.85 -10.58 3.84
CA GLU A 104 -9.09 -10.97 4.56
C GLU A 104 -9.93 -9.80 5.12
N GLY A 105 -10.15 -8.76 4.32
CA GLY A 105 -10.97 -7.61 4.72
C GLY A 105 -10.22 -6.55 5.54
N TYR A 106 -8.90 -6.63 5.59
CA TYR A 106 -8.04 -5.64 6.22
C TYR A 106 -7.07 -5.00 5.23
N LEU A 107 -6.90 -3.70 5.35
CA LEU A 107 -5.86 -2.96 4.65
C LEU A 107 -4.71 -2.66 5.61
N TYR A 108 -3.55 -3.19 5.30
CA TYR A 108 -2.30 -2.95 6.02
C TYR A 108 -1.56 -1.79 5.36
N VAL A 109 -1.22 -0.78 6.14
CA VAL A 109 -0.58 0.44 5.64
C VAL A 109 0.71 0.67 6.40
N GLY A 110 1.82 0.78 5.69
CA GLY A 110 3.13 0.94 6.30
C GLY A 110 3.81 2.27 5.98
N LEU A 111 4.62 2.72 6.93
CA LEU A 111 5.49 3.89 6.85
C LEU A 111 6.93 3.46 6.66
N PHE A 112 7.52 3.83 5.53
CA PHE A 112 8.96 3.74 5.32
C PHE A 112 9.70 4.78 6.17
N SER A 113 10.76 4.36 6.84
CA SER A 113 11.72 5.26 7.48
C SER A 113 13.15 4.84 7.16
N LEU A 114 13.99 5.80 6.81
CA LEU A 114 15.38 5.55 6.44
C LEU A 114 16.28 5.35 7.65
N LYS A 115 16.09 6.16 8.68
CA LYS A 115 16.96 6.25 9.87
C LYS A 115 16.28 5.72 11.12
N ASP A 116 14.99 6.02 11.28
CA ASP A 116 14.22 5.66 12.44
C ASP A 116 13.48 4.33 12.22
N LYS A 117 12.84 3.84 13.25
CA LYS A 117 11.92 2.72 13.14
C LYS A 117 10.72 3.11 12.25
N GLY A 118 10.33 2.21 11.35
CA GLY A 118 9.10 2.33 10.59
C GLY A 118 7.87 2.05 11.47
N GLN A 119 6.71 2.17 10.88
CA GLN A 119 5.42 1.87 11.52
C GLN A 119 4.50 1.20 10.52
N PHE A 120 3.55 0.42 11.00
CA PHE A 120 2.41 0.01 10.20
C PHE A 120 1.14 -0.01 11.05
N ALA A 121 0.02 0.12 10.38
CA ALA A 121 -1.30 0.07 10.98
C ALA A 121 -2.22 -0.79 10.11
N CYS A 122 -3.24 -1.36 10.73
CA CYS A 122 -4.20 -2.24 10.09
C CYS A 122 -5.59 -1.63 10.20
N TYR A 123 -6.29 -1.52 9.08
CA TYR A 123 -7.60 -0.87 8.98
C TYR A 123 -8.65 -1.85 8.44
N PRO A 124 -9.75 -2.09 9.15
CA PRO A 124 -10.82 -2.95 8.66
C PRO A 124 -11.57 -2.29 7.50
N ILE A 125 -11.88 -3.10 6.50
CA ILE A 125 -12.76 -2.74 5.39
C ILE A 125 -14.16 -3.24 5.72
N ASP A 126 -15.17 -2.40 5.56
CA ASP A 126 -16.55 -2.75 5.83
C ASP A 126 -17.15 -3.66 4.72
N THR A 127 -18.36 -4.16 4.94
CA THR A 127 -19.05 -5.04 3.99
C THR A 127 -19.38 -4.38 2.65
N LYS A 128 -19.26 -3.05 2.53
CA LYS A 128 -19.42 -2.30 1.28
C LYS A 128 -18.08 -2.03 0.59
N GLY A 129 -16.98 -2.53 1.17
CA GLY A 129 -15.64 -2.34 0.66
C GLY A 129 -15.11 -0.92 0.89
N ASN A 130 -15.43 -0.31 2.03
CA ASN A 130 -14.92 1.00 2.39
C ASN A 130 -14.12 0.92 3.69
N LEU A 131 -13.10 1.76 3.81
CA LEU A 131 -12.48 2.02 5.10
C LEU A 131 -13.51 2.76 5.97
N ARG A 132 -13.74 2.24 7.19
CA ARG A 132 -14.69 2.86 8.11
C ARG A 132 -14.18 4.22 8.58
N GLN A 133 -15.01 5.22 8.40
CA GLN A 133 -14.81 6.54 9.02
C GLN A 133 -15.26 6.48 10.48
N THR A 134 -14.37 6.81 11.38
CA THR A 134 -14.67 6.82 12.83
C THR A 134 -15.28 8.14 13.31
N THR A 135 -15.25 9.19 12.47
CA THR A 135 -15.80 10.52 12.81
C THR A 135 -16.34 11.25 11.58
N THR A 136 -17.10 12.32 11.79
CA THR A 136 -17.70 13.20 10.77
C THR A 136 -16.71 13.93 9.83
N LYS A 137 -15.41 13.67 9.90
CA LYS A 137 -14.36 14.45 9.22
C LYS A 137 -13.48 13.66 8.26
N ASN A 138 -13.92 12.62 7.62
CA ASN A 138 -13.11 11.84 6.66
C ASN A 138 -11.78 11.30 7.20
N PHE A 139 -11.66 11.07 8.51
CA PHE A 139 -10.51 10.46 9.14
C PHE A 139 -10.85 9.04 9.58
N VAL A 140 -9.88 8.15 9.47
CA VAL A 140 -9.95 6.79 10.00
C VAL A 140 -8.83 6.61 11.01
N GLU A 141 -9.15 5.97 12.12
CA GLU A 141 -8.17 5.53 13.12
C GLU A 141 -8.08 4.00 13.08
N SER A 142 -6.89 3.47 13.20
CA SER A 142 -6.68 2.03 13.30
C SER A 142 -7.24 1.51 14.63
N PRO A 143 -8.02 0.42 14.64
CA PRO A 143 -8.36 -0.27 15.86
C PRO A 143 -7.17 -0.97 16.50
N TYR A 144 -6.15 -1.24 15.73
CA TYR A 144 -4.87 -1.77 16.17
C TYR A 144 -3.87 -0.62 16.25
N LYS A 145 -3.25 -0.42 17.42
CA LYS A 145 -2.23 0.62 17.63
C LYS A 145 -1.12 0.48 16.61
N ASN A 146 -0.54 1.60 16.21
CA ASN A 146 0.62 1.63 15.34
C ASN A 146 1.71 0.69 15.83
N LEU A 147 2.00 -0.31 15.03
CA LEU A 147 3.02 -1.31 15.32
C LEU A 147 4.36 -0.81 14.80
N THR A 148 5.39 -0.98 15.63
CA THR A 148 6.76 -0.56 15.28
C THR A 148 7.39 -1.57 14.33
N LEU A 149 8.04 -1.07 13.25
CA LEU A 149 8.77 -1.86 12.26
C LEU A 149 10.26 -1.57 12.29
N LEU A 150 11.01 -2.46 11.67
CA LEU A 150 12.38 -2.19 11.26
C LEU A 150 12.44 -0.99 10.31
N GLN A 151 13.58 -0.32 10.29
CA GLN A 151 13.87 0.71 9.29
C GLN A 151 13.98 0.12 7.87
N LYS A 152 13.77 0.96 6.86
CA LYS A 152 13.97 0.64 5.42
C LYS A 152 13.04 -0.45 4.89
N ILE A 153 11.90 -0.69 5.54
CA ILE A 153 10.88 -1.58 5.00
C ILE A 153 10.20 -0.89 3.81
N GLN A 154 10.18 -1.57 2.68
CA GLN A 154 9.64 -1.09 1.40
C GLN A 154 8.29 -1.72 1.03
N GLY A 155 7.97 -2.85 1.64
CA GLY A 155 6.72 -3.54 1.36
C GLY A 155 6.37 -4.56 2.40
N LEU A 156 5.12 -5.00 2.39
CA LEU A 156 4.62 -6.09 3.21
C LEU A 156 3.67 -6.98 2.41
N ALA A 157 3.61 -8.23 2.78
CA ALA A 157 2.58 -9.18 2.36
C ALA A 157 2.10 -9.95 3.58
N VAL A 158 0.82 -10.30 3.59
CA VAL A 158 0.23 -11.19 4.60
C VAL A 158 -0.14 -12.49 3.91
N TYR A 159 0.16 -13.60 4.56
CA TYR A 159 -0.20 -14.93 4.10
C TYR A 159 -0.47 -15.83 5.31
N GLN A 160 -1.71 -16.21 5.49
CA GLN A 160 -2.17 -16.95 6.66
C GLN A 160 -1.81 -16.21 7.96
N GLN A 161 -1.11 -16.85 8.89
CA GLN A 161 -0.64 -16.25 10.14
C GLN A 161 0.67 -15.44 9.99
N TYR A 162 1.25 -15.38 8.79
CA TYR A 162 2.54 -14.73 8.61
C TYR A 162 2.41 -13.36 7.97
N VAL A 163 3.18 -12.40 8.48
CA VAL A 163 3.47 -11.15 7.82
C VAL A 163 4.93 -11.14 7.35
N ILE A 164 5.12 -10.79 6.08
CA ILE A 164 6.42 -10.79 5.41
C ILE A 164 6.77 -9.34 5.08
N PHE A 165 7.85 -8.84 5.61
CA PHE A 165 8.37 -7.52 5.30
C PHE A 165 9.56 -7.60 4.36
N SER A 166 9.56 -6.77 3.31
CA SER A 166 10.72 -6.59 2.44
C SER A 166 11.50 -5.36 2.83
N GLN A 167 12.79 -5.52 3.04
CA GLN A 167 13.73 -4.44 3.32
C GLN A 167 14.73 -4.31 2.19
N SER A 168 14.88 -3.11 1.65
CA SER A 168 15.92 -2.80 0.66
C SER A 168 16.26 -1.32 0.68
N TRP A 169 17.52 -0.98 0.38
CA TRP A 169 17.95 0.40 0.22
C TRP A 169 19.27 0.48 -0.54
N GLY A 170 19.27 1.20 -1.66
CA GLY A 170 20.47 1.34 -2.51
C GLY A 170 20.96 0.01 -3.08
N PRO A 171 22.28 -0.14 -3.32
CA PRO A 171 22.85 -1.33 -3.94
C PRO A 171 23.09 -2.50 -2.96
N GLN A 172 22.63 -2.40 -1.73
CA GLN A 172 22.83 -3.45 -0.72
C GLN A 172 21.85 -4.61 -0.93
N ALA A 173 22.28 -5.81 -0.52
CA ALA A 173 21.41 -6.99 -0.48
C ALA A 173 20.12 -6.71 0.31
N GLY A 174 19.00 -7.07 -0.26
CA GLY A 174 17.71 -6.98 0.40
C GLY A 174 17.52 -8.08 1.44
N LYS A 175 16.50 -7.94 2.27
CA LYS A 175 16.10 -8.95 3.25
C LYS A 175 14.59 -9.12 3.28
N LEU A 176 14.14 -10.35 3.51
CA LEU A 176 12.76 -10.65 3.86
C LEU A 176 12.73 -11.07 5.33
N PHE A 177 11.87 -10.45 6.10
CA PHE A 177 11.62 -10.80 7.50
C PHE A 177 10.23 -11.39 7.59
N ILE A 178 10.12 -12.58 8.14
CA ILE A 178 8.85 -13.31 8.32
C ILE A 178 8.55 -13.35 9.80
N PHE A 179 7.39 -12.87 10.19
CA PHE A 179 6.89 -12.88 11.55
C PHE A 179 5.53 -13.57 11.61
N ASP A 180 5.23 -14.19 12.75
CA ASP A 180 3.88 -14.64 13.05
C ASP A 180 3.07 -13.46 13.60
N ILE A 181 1.96 -13.11 12.94
CA ILE A 181 1.17 -11.93 13.27
C ILE A 181 0.46 -12.04 14.63
N HIS A 182 0.23 -13.27 15.10
CA HIS A 182 -0.46 -13.52 16.37
C HIS A 182 0.50 -13.60 17.56
N LEU A 183 1.74 -14.02 17.32
CA LEU A 183 2.75 -14.23 18.36
C LEU A 183 3.69 -13.04 18.54
N THR A 184 3.93 -12.27 17.47
CA THR A 184 4.88 -11.16 17.49
C THR A 184 4.28 -9.93 18.17
N LYS A 185 5.01 -9.39 19.15
CA LYS A 185 4.64 -8.17 19.88
C LYS A 185 5.36 -6.94 19.36
N ASP A 186 6.57 -7.10 18.86
CA ASP A 186 7.42 -6.03 18.31
C ASP A 186 8.08 -6.48 17.01
N PHE A 187 7.54 -6.03 15.88
CA PHE A 187 8.07 -6.32 14.55
C PHE A 187 9.38 -5.60 14.23
N SER A 188 9.92 -4.81 15.13
CA SER A 188 11.29 -4.29 15.08
C SER A 188 12.30 -5.17 15.83
N ASN A 189 11.83 -6.19 16.54
CA ASN A 189 12.66 -7.14 17.26
C ASN A 189 12.98 -8.36 16.42
N LEU A 190 14.16 -8.44 15.85
CA LEU A 190 14.58 -9.55 14.99
C LEU A 190 14.58 -10.93 15.70
N LYS A 191 14.61 -10.96 17.04
CA LYS A 191 14.51 -12.22 17.79
C LYS A 191 13.12 -12.87 17.71
N GLU A 192 12.10 -12.07 17.38
CA GLU A 192 10.73 -12.54 17.20
C GLU A 192 10.44 -12.99 15.74
N ALA A 193 11.39 -12.75 14.82
CA ALA A 193 11.24 -13.22 13.44
C ALA A 193 11.31 -14.73 13.36
N VAL A 194 10.31 -15.34 12.72
CA VAL A 194 10.27 -16.79 12.44
C VAL A 194 11.36 -17.18 11.44
N LYS A 195 11.61 -16.29 10.45
CA LYS A 195 12.62 -16.52 9.42
C LYS A 195 13.14 -15.19 8.86
N ILE A 196 14.43 -15.17 8.53
CA ILE A 196 15.09 -14.07 7.82
C ILE A 196 15.74 -14.64 6.57
N ILE A 197 15.43 -14.07 5.41
CA ILE A 197 15.99 -14.47 4.13
C ILE A 197 16.74 -13.29 3.56
N SER A 198 18.02 -13.47 3.20
CA SER A 198 18.80 -12.47 2.47
C SER A 198 18.64 -12.71 0.97
N THR A 199 18.40 -11.65 0.21
CA THR A 199 18.40 -11.71 -1.26
C THR A 199 19.79 -11.27 -1.77
N PRO A 200 20.22 -11.73 -2.93
CA PRO A 200 21.44 -11.17 -3.55
C PRO A 200 21.31 -9.65 -3.74
N PRO A 201 22.42 -8.93 -3.82
CA PRO A 201 22.42 -7.51 -4.16
C PRO A 201 21.94 -7.25 -5.58
#